data_a0925ed1a0f65e1ed2518de81cf840ae
#
_entry.id   a0925ed1a0f65e1ed2518de81cf840ae
#
_cell.length_a   1.000
_cell.length_b   1.000
_cell.length_c   1.000
_cell.angle_alpha   90.00
_cell.angle_beta   90.00
_cell.angle_gamma   90.00
#
_symmetry.space_group_name_H-M   'P 1'
#
loop_
_entity.id
_entity.type
_entity.pdbx_description
1 polymer ?
#
loop_
_entity_poly.entity_id
_entity_poly.type
_entity_poly.pdbx_seq_one_letter_code
_entity_poly.pdbx_strand_id
1 'polypeptide(L)'
;MINSVYRLVAPRRFEVAFEDVSCERGNVLVRPTHLSICHADQRYYQGNRPMDVLRKKLPMALIHEAIGRVIMDPSGTYQPGQRVVMIP
;
A
#
# COMPACT_ATOMS: atom_id res chain seq x y z
N MET A 1 -14.51 -6.94 1.68
CA MET A 1 -14.20 -6.18 0.44
C MET A 1 -12.99 -6.80 -0.23
N ILE A 2 -13.11 -7.17 -1.47
CA ILE A 2 -11.99 -7.74 -2.23
C ILE A 2 -11.16 -6.59 -2.83
N ASN A 3 -9.87 -6.65 -2.62
CA ASN A 3 -8.91 -5.68 -3.13
C ASN A 3 -7.91 -6.39 -4.03
N SER A 4 -7.60 -5.79 -5.19
CA SER A 4 -6.52 -6.26 -6.04
C SER A 4 -5.24 -5.51 -5.70
N VAL A 5 -4.14 -6.25 -5.57
CA VAL A 5 -2.85 -5.71 -5.17
C VAL A 5 -1.81 -6.10 -6.21
N TYR A 6 -1.02 -5.14 -6.65
CA TYR A 6 0.16 -5.40 -7.46
C TYR A 6 1.34 -5.60 -6.51
N ARG A 7 1.86 -6.82 -6.46
CA ARG A 7 2.99 -7.17 -5.61
C ARG A 7 4.25 -7.31 -6.44
N LEU A 8 5.31 -6.67 -5.98
CA LEU A 8 6.65 -6.91 -6.52
C LEU A 8 7.13 -8.25 -5.98
N VAL A 9 7.29 -9.23 -6.87
CA VAL A 9 7.70 -10.59 -6.50
C VAL A 9 9.19 -10.85 -6.78
N ALA A 10 9.76 -10.06 -7.67
CA ALA A 10 11.17 -10.08 -8.01
C ALA A 10 11.51 -8.71 -8.62
N PRO A 11 12.80 -8.34 -8.77
CA PRO A 11 13.16 -7.10 -9.43
C PRO A 11 12.45 -6.94 -10.78
N ARG A 12 11.81 -5.80 -10.97
CA ARG A 12 11.09 -5.42 -12.20
C ARG A 12 9.92 -6.33 -12.58
N ARG A 13 9.42 -7.14 -11.64
CA ARG A 13 8.35 -8.09 -11.92
C ARG A 13 7.24 -7.96 -10.88
N PHE A 14 6.03 -7.64 -11.36
CA PHE A 14 4.82 -7.58 -10.55
C PHE A 14 3.90 -8.75 -10.84
N GLU A 15 3.18 -9.18 -9.81
CA GLU A 15 2.05 -10.09 -9.95
C GLU A 15 0.84 -9.50 -9.23
N VAL A 16 -0.34 -9.77 -9.78
CA VAL A 16 -1.59 -9.35 -9.15
C VAL A 16 -2.03 -10.41 -8.13
N ALA A 17 -2.33 -9.96 -6.93
CA ALA A 17 -2.94 -10.78 -5.89
C ALA A 17 -4.27 -10.17 -5.47
N PHE A 18 -5.17 -11.00 -4.95
CA PHE A 18 -6.44 -10.57 -4.41
C PHE A 18 -6.44 -10.80 -2.91
N GLU A 19 -6.88 -9.77 -2.18
CA GLU A 19 -6.96 -9.82 -0.73
C GLU A 19 -8.36 -9.45 -0.28
N ASP A 20 -8.87 -10.13 0.74
CA ASP A 20 -10.09 -9.69 1.41
C ASP A 20 -9.70 -8.72 2.52
N VAL A 21 -10.12 -7.47 2.35
CA VAL A 21 -9.79 -6.38 3.27
C VAL A 21 -10.98 -6.12 4.18
N SER A 22 -10.75 -6.21 5.48
CA SER A 22 -11.71 -5.81 6.50
C SER A 22 -11.17 -4.61 7.27
N CYS A 23 -12.07 -3.77 7.77
CA CYS A 23 -11.70 -2.62 8.57
C CYS A 23 -12.06 -2.87 10.03
N GLU A 24 -11.06 -3.17 10.84
CA GLU A 24 -11.23 -3.40 12.27
C GLU A 24 -11.06 -2.10 13.05
N ARG A 25 -11.53 -2.11 14.31
CA ARG A 25 -11.37 -0.99 15.21
C ARG A 25 -9.88 -0.69 15.42
N GLY A 26 -9.52 0.58 15.30
CA GLY A 26 -8.13 1.03 15.33
C GLY A 26 -7.52 1.21 13.95
N ASN A 27 -8.21 0.78 12.90
CA ASN A 27 -7.79 0.96 11.51
C ASN A 27 -8.75 1.89 10.78
N VAL A 28 -8.25 2.52 9.73
CA VAL A 28 -9.04 3.36 8.83
C VAL A 28 -8.91 2.78 7.43
N LEU A 29 -10.04 2.53 6.78
CA LEU A 29 -10.04 2.08 5.40
C LEU A 29 -10.07 3.30 4.47
N VAL A 30 -9.08 3.42 3.62
CA VAL A 30 -8.88 4.57 2.74
C VAL A 30 -8.78 4.08 1.29
N ARG A 31 -9.45 4.79 0.39
CA ARG A 31 -9.30 4.60 -1.06
C ARG A 31 -8.28 5.61 -1.58
N PRO A 32 -7.11 5.20 -2.04
CA PRO A 32 -6.15 6.11 -2.64
C PRO A 32 -6.69 6.72 -3.93
N THR A 33 -6.47 8.01 -4.09
CA THR A 33 -6.81 8.75 -5.32
C THR A 33 -5.57 9.24 -6.05
N HIS A 34 -4.50 9.49 -5.31
CA HIS A 34 -3.21 9.93 -5.84
C HIS A 34 -2.10 9.19 -5.12
N LEU A 35 -1.17 8.65 -5.88
CA LEU A 35 -0.04 7.88 -5.35
C LEU A 35 1.26 8.60 -5.66
N SER A 36 2.23 8.49 -4.76
CA SER A 36 3.57 9.03 -4.94
C SER A 36 4.58 7.89 -4.94
N ILE A 37 5.41 7.85 -5.97
CA ILE A 37 6.50 6.88 -6.08
C ILE A 37 7.74 7.52 -5.47
N CYS A 38 8.25 6.96 -4.38
CA CYS A 38 9.45 7.46 -3.74
C CYS A 38 10.71 6.72 -4.23
N HIS A 39 11.86 7.22 -3.83
CA HIS A 39 13.15 6.65 -4.22
C HIS A 39 13.33 5.22 -3.69
N ALA A 40 12.80 4.91 -2.50
CA ALA A 40 12.83 3.55 -1.94
C ALA A 40 12.04 2.57 -2.80
N ASP A 41 10.89 2.96 -3.33
CA ASP A 41 10.09 2.13 -4.25
C ASP A 41 10.88 1.79 -5.50
N GLN A 42 11.59 2.76 -6.07
CA GLN A 42 12.42 2.55 -7.25
C GLN A 42 13.56 1.58 -6.98
N ARG A 43 14.20 1.68 -5.82
CA ARG A 43 15.29 0.77 -5.42
C ARG A 43 14.81 -0.67 -5.31
N TYR A 44 13.66 -0.90 -4.69
CA TYR A 44 13.08 -2.25 -4.61
C TYR A 44 12.71 -2.78 -5.98
N TYR A 45 12.09 -1.95 -6.80
CA TYR A 45 11.71 -2.34 -8.15
C TYR A 45 12.93 -2.75 -9.00
N GLN A 46 14.01 -1.98 -8.92
CA GLN A 46 15.24 -2.24 -9.67
C GLN A 46 16.09 -3.36 -9.07
N GLY A 47 15.78 -3.81 -7.86
CA GLY A 47 16.57 -4.79 -7.16
C GLY A 47 17.87 -4.25 -6.58
N ASN A 48 17.99 -2.92 -6.39
CA ASN A 48 19.16 -2.25 -5.83
C ASN A 48 19.18 -2.31 -4.30
N ARG A 49 19.04 -3.51 -3.77
CA ARG A 49 19.11 -3.82 -2.34
C ARG A 49 19.90 -5.10 -2.15
N PRO A 50 20.55 -5.31 -0.99
CA PRO A 50 21.20 -6.58 -0.71
C PRO A 50 20.24 -7.75 -0.85
N MET A 51 20.75 -8.89 -1.31
CA MET A 51 19.91 -10.06 -1.60
C MET A 51 19.14 -10.56 -0.38
N ASP A 52 19.73 -10.51 0.79
CA ASP A 52 19.08 -10.89 2.05
C ASP A 52 17.91 -9.97 2.40
N VAL A 53 18.03 -8.68 2.10
CA VAL A 53 16.94 -7.71 2.28
C VAL A 53 15.80 -8.01 1.31
N LEU A 54 16.09 -8.27 0.04
CA LEU A 54 15.09 -8.60 -0.97
C LEU A 54 14.34 -9.89 -0.60
N ARG A 55 15.03 -10.90 -0.13
CA ARG A 55 14.41 -12.17 0.29
C ARG A 55 13.42 -11.99 1.44
N LYS A 56 13.68 -11.05 2.35
CA LYS A 56 12.80 -10.77 3.49
C LYS A 56 11.62 -9.90 3.11
N LYS A 57 11.79 -8.99 2.16
CA LYS A 57 10.77 -7.99 1.82
C LYS A 57 9.84 -8.43 0.70
N LEU A 58 10.35 -9.15 -0.29
CA LEU A 58 9.54 -9.61 -1.41
C LEU A 58 8.77 -10.91 -1.06
N PRO A 59 7.54 -11.09 -1.55
CA PRO A 59 6.76 -10.14 -2.32
C PRO A 59 6.20 -8.99 -1.47
N MET A 60 6.09 -7.81 -2.05
CA MET A 60 5.57 -6.64 -1.35
C MET A 60 4.81 -5.70 -2.30
N ALA A 61 3.81 -5.03 -1.78
CA ALA A 61 3.22 -3.89 -2.46
C ALA A 61 4.14 -2.69 -2.27
N LEU A 62 4.45 -2.00 -3.36
CA LEU A 62 5.17 -0.74 -3.31
C LEU A 62 4.22 0.40 -3.01
N ILE A 63 4.78 1.60 -2.82
CA ILE A 63 4.06 2.86 -2.60
C ILE A 63 3.43 2.90 -1.21
N HIS A 64 3.92 3.81 -0.39
CA HIS A 64 3.48 4.00 0.99
C HIS A 64 3.07 5.45 1.29
N GLU A 65 3.04 6.30 0.27
CA GLU A 65 2.59 7.68 0.35
C GLU A 65 1.45 7.91 -0.63
N ALA A 66 0.36 8.48 -0.16
CA ALA A 66 -0.81 8.70 -1.00
C ALA A 66 -1.72 9.78 -0.42
N ILE A 67 -2.57 10.31 -1.29
CA ILE A 67 -3.74 11.09 -0.92
C ILE A 67 -4.94 10.21 -1.23
N GLY A 68 -5.90 10.18 -0.32
CA GLY A 68 -7.08 9.35 -0.50
C GLY A 68 -8.31 9.88 0.20
N ARG A 69 -9.39 9.12 0.09
CA ARG A 69 -10.64 9.40 0.80
C ARG A 69 -10.97 8.26 1.75
N VAL A 70 -11.42 8.61 2.92
CA VAL A 70 -11.85 7.64 3.91
C VAL A 70 -13.09 6.92 3.41
N ILE A 71 -13.07 5.58 3.46
CA ILE A 71 -14.23 4.74 3.20
C ILE A 71 -14.94 4.45 4.52
N MET A 72 -14.18 4.06 5.53
CA MET A 72 -14.71 3.66 6.83
C MET A 72 -13.66 3.89 7.92
N ASP A 73 -14.12 4.44 9.04
CA ASP A 73 -13.38 4.51 10.29
C ASP A 73 -14.30 4.09 11.44
N PRO A 74 -14.14 2.88 11.96
CA PRO A 74 -14.97 2.40 13.07
C PRO A 74 -14.89 3.25 14.33
N SER A 75 -13.79 3.99 14.55
CA SER A 75 -13.65 4.89 15.70
C SER A 75 -14.44 6.19 15.55
N GLY A 76 -14.85 6.54 14.32
CA GLY A 76 -15.57 7.77 14.04
C GLY A 76 -14.71 9.03 14.05
N THR A 77 -13.40 8.91 14.17
CA THR A 77 -12.48 10.06 14.12
C THR A 77 -12.48 10.73 12.76
N TYR A 78 -12.47 9.92 11.70
CA TYR A 78 -12.56 10.39 10.33
C TYR A 78 -13.92 10.01 9.75
N GLN A 79 -14.48 10.89 8.93
CA GLN A 79 -15.78 10.66 8.30
C GLN A 79 -15.63 10.07 6.91
N PRO A 80 -16.55 9.20 6.45
CA PRO A 80 -16.56 8.71 5.08
C PRO A 80 -16.54 9.87 4.08
N GLY A 81 -15.68 9.76 3.07
CA GLY A 81 -15.47 10.78 2.05
C GLY A 81 -14.45 11.86 2.41
N GLN A 82 -13.99 11.92 3.64
CA GLN A 82 -12.97 12.88 4.07
C GLN A 82 -11.65 12.62 3.34
N ARG A 83 -11.00 13.70 2.89
CA ARG A 83 -9.66 13.61 2.29
C ARG A 83 -8.61 13.45 3.36
N VAL A 84 -7.67 12.55 3.11
CA VAL A 84 -6.56 12.29 4.02
C VAL A 84 -5.27 12.12 3.24
N VAL A 85 -4.16 12.41 3.90
CA VAL A 85 -2.82 12.14 3.41
C VAL A 85 -2.27 10.97 4.19
N MET A 86 -1.81 9.96 3.46
CA MET A 86 -1.14 8.81 4.06
C MET A 86 0.37 9.02 3.97
N ILE A 87 1.04 9.02 5.09
CA ILE A 87 2.49 9.16 5.20
C ILE A 87 3.05 7.96 5.97
N PRO A 88 4.29 7.53 5.63
CA PRO A 88 4.90 6.41 6.32
C PRO A 88 5.22 6.71 7.78
#